data_766ddc7a2e0469cf5a0915dd9962c8b0
#
_entry.id   766ddc7a2e0469cf5a0915dd9962c8b0
#
_cell.length_a   1.000
_cell.length_b   1.000
_cell.length_c   1.000
_cell.angle_alpha   90.00
_cell.angle_beta   90.00
_cell.angle_gamma   90.00
#
_symmetry.space_group_name_H-M   'P 1'
#
loop_
_entity.id
_entity.type
_entity.pdbx_description
1 polymer ?
#
loop_
_entity_poly.entity_id
_entity_poly.type
_entity_poly.pdbx_seq_one_letter_code
_entity_poly.pdbx_strand_id
1 'polypeptide(L)'
;KKFSRRLQYEKKNIYGHVGIYQFKTSILKKFISLKQSKNEIKYRLEQLRATENGINIDVVYTKNKFFGIDTVQDYVEIKKIMEYKIKKL
;
A
#
# COMPACT_ATOMS: atom_id res chain seq x y z
N LYS A 1 -6.97 6.19 11.06
CA LYS A 1 -6.41 4.93 10.59
C LYS A 1 -4.90 4.95 10.70
N LYS A 2 -4.34 3.89 11.24
CA LYS A 2 -2.90 3.77 11.42
C LYS A 2 -2.32 2.77 10.44
N PHE A 3 -1.15 3.08 9.92
CA PHE A 3 -0.35 2.18 9.11
C PHE A 3 0.83 1.66 9.94
N SER A 4 1.09 0.36 9.89
CA SER A 4 2.19 -0.25 10.60
C SER A 4 2.74 -1.43 9.83
N ARG A 5 4.05 -1.63 9.91
CA ARG A 5 4.70 -2.82 9.38
C ARG A 5 4.72 -3.97 10.38
N ARG A 6 4.42 -3.68 11.65
CA ARG A 6 4.40 -4.68 12.72
C ARG A 6 3.01 -4.81 13.30
N LEU A 7 2.61 -6.05 13.62
CA LEU A 7 1.38 -6.34 14.32
C LEU A 7 1.54 -5.97 15.78
N GLN A 8 1.23 -4.71 16.12
CA GLN A 8 1.31 -4.19 17.50
C GLN A 8 -0.04 -4.09 18.17
N TYR A 9 -1.11 -4.41 17.46
CA TYR A 9 -2.49 -4.20 17.89
C TYR A 9 -3.26 -5.50 17.91
N GLU A 10 -4.41 -5.49 18.60
CA GLU A 10 -5.34 -6.62 18.60
C GLU A 10 -5.65 -7.06 17.16
N LYS A 11 -5.78 -8.38 16.97
CA LYS A 11 -6.04 -8.96 15.65
C LYS A 11 -7.37 -8.52 15.02
N LYS A 12 -8.28 -7.94 15.82
CA LYS A 12 -9.50 -7.32 15.28
C LYS A 12 -9.13 -6.03 14.56
N ASN A 13 -9.71 -5.81 13.39
CA ASN A 13 -9.52 -4.59 12.59
C ASN A 13 -8.11 -4.43 12.01
N ILE A 14 -7.43 -5.53 11.75
CA ILE A 14 -6.16 -5.53 11.03
C ILE A 14 -6.41 -6.00 9.60
N TYR A 15 -5.93 -5.21 8.64
CA TYR A 15 -6.12 -5.45 7.22
C TYR A 15 -4.79 -5.42 6.50
N GLY A 16 -4.65 -6.26 5.47
CA GLY A 16 -3.48 -6.22 4.61
C GLY A 16 -3.52 -4.98 3.71
N HIS A 17 -2.39 -4.31 3.62
CA HIS A 17 -2.26 -3.11 2.80
C HIS A 17 -1.98 -3.46 1.35
N VAL A 18 -2.83 -2.97 0.44
CA VAL A 18 -2.60 -3.02 -1.00
C VAL A 18 -2.03 -1.66 -1.40
N GLY A 19 -0.83 -1.64 -1.97
CA GLY A 19 -0.10 -0.40 -2.26
C GLY A 19 -0.60 0.36 -3.49
N ILE A 20 -1.91 0.57 -3.60
CA ILE A 20 -2.52 1.32 -4.70
C ILE A 20 -3.21 2.55 -4.14
N TYR A 21 -2.83 3.72 -4.64
CA TYR A 21 -3.35 5.00 -4.18
C TYR A 21 -3.91 5.81 -5.35
N GLN A 22 -5.06 6.44 -5.13
CA GLN A 22 -5.63 7.39 -6.06
C GLN A 22 -5.58 8.78 -5.43
N PHE A 23 -5.10 9.76 -6.17
CA PHE A 23 -4.99 11.15 -5.71
C PHE A 23 -5.78 12.07 -6.62
N LYS A 24 -6.42 13.09 -6.01
CA LYS A 24 -6.78 14.29 -6.79
C LYS A 24 -5.47 15.00 -7.16
N THR A 25 -5.40 15.56 -8.35
CA THR A 25 -4.17 16.20 -8.84
C THR A 25 -3.66 17.29 -7.91
N SER A 26 -4.56 18.11 -7.35
CA SER A 26 -4.19 19.17 -6.39
C SER A 26 -3.57 18.60 -5.12
N ILE A 27 -4.10 17.49 -4.63
CA ILE A 27 -3.58 16.82 -3.43
C ILE A 27 -2.24 16.15 -3.71
N LEU A 28 -2.09 15.55 -4.88
CA LEU A 28 -0.82 14.96 -5.28
C LEU A 28 0.29 16.02 -5.35
N LYS A 29 0.01 17.18 -5.93
CA LYS A 29 0.95 18.30 -5.96
C LYS A 29 1.34 18.75 -4.56
N LYS A 30 0.39 18.84 -3.65
CA LYS A 30 0.67 19.16 -2.25
C LYS A 30 1.56 18.09 -1.61
N PHE A 31 1.23 16.82 -1.82
CA PHE A 31 1.95 15.69 -1.25
C PHE A 31 3.42 15.66 -1.66
N ILE A 32 3.71 15.82 -2.94
CA ILE A 32 5.09 15.80 -3.44
C ILE A 32 5.91 17.03 -3.01
N SER A 33 5.24 18.12 -2.61
CA SER A 33 5.92 19.29 -2.07
C SER A 33 6.30 19.15 -0.60
N LEU A 34 5.74 18.18 0.10
CA LEU A 34 6.01 17.94 1.52
C LEU A 34 7.35 17.23 1.71
N LYS A 35 8.03 17.59 2.79
CA LYS A 35 9.25 16.88 3.19
C LYS A 35 8.88 15.56 3.85
N GLN A 36 9.77 14.59 3.75
CA GLN A 36 9.60 13.32 4.46
C GLN A 36 9.49 13.56 5.96
N SER A 37 8.49 12.95 6.58
CA SER A 37 8.33 13.02 8.04
C SER A 37 9.31 12.09 8.74
N LYS A 38 9.56 12.35 10.03
CA LYS A 38 10.42 11.48 10.83
C LYS A 38 9.91 10.05 10.89
N ASN A 39 8.60 9.89 11.05
CA ASN A 39 7.99 8.56 11.11
C ASN A 39 7.96 7.86 9.76
N GLU A 40 7.80 8.62 8.67
CA GLU A 40 7.91 8.06 7.33
C GLU A 40 9.27 7.40 7.12
N ILE A 41 10.34 8.09 7.50
CA ILE A 41 11.72 7.58 7.37
C ILE A 41 11.94 6.40 8.30
N LYS A 42 11.50 6.53 9.56
CA LYS A 42 11.69 5.51 10.59
C LYS A 42 11.02 4.19 10.24
N TYR A 43 9.77 4.25 9.81
CA TYR A 43 8.95 3.07 9.52
C TYR A 43 8.94 2.68 8.06
N ARG A 44 9.56 3.48 7.18
CA ARG A 44 9.58 3.29 5.72
C ARG A 44 8.16 3.16 5.16
N LEU A 45 7.29 4.05 5.59
CA LEU A 45 5.90 4.11 5.16
C LEU A 45 5.59 5.50 4.61
N GLU A 46 5.59 5.63 3.29
CA GLU A 46 5.42 6.91 2.59
C GLU A 46 4.08 7.58 2.91
N GLN A 47 3.03 6.79 3.12
CA GLN A 47 1.69 7.30 3.44
C GLN A 47 1.65 8.09 4.76
N LEU A 48 2.63 7.92 5.64
CA LEU A 48 2.71 8.69 6.87
C LEU A 48 2.96 10.17 6.60
N ARG A 49 3.60 10.50 5.48
CA ARG A 49 3.77 11.90 5.06
C ARG A 49 2.41 12.57 4.86
N ALA A 50 1.47 11.86 4.26
CA ALA A 50 0.12 12.36 4.06
C ALA A 50 -0.64 12.50 5.38
N THR A 51 -0.71 11.42 6.16
CA THR A 51 -1.50 11.41 7.40
C THR A 51 -0.96 12.37 8.44
N GLU A 52 0.35 12.53 8.55
CA GLU A 52 0.97 13.44 9.50
C GLU A 52 0.86 14.92 9.08
N ASN A 53 0.50 15.18 7.83
CA ASN A 53 0.30 16.54 7.31
C ASN A 53 -1.18 16.87 7.05
N GLY A 54 -2.09 16.13 7.69
CA GLY A 54 -3.51 16.43 7.64
C GLY A 54 -4.22 16.05 6.36
N ILE A 55 -3.58 15.25 5.51
CA ILE A 55 -4.23 14.71 4.31
C ILE A 55 -4.96 13.43 4.69
N ASN A 56 -6.28 13.44 4.50
CA ASN A 56 -7.10 12.28 4.81
C ASN A 56 -6.96 11.20 3.74
N ILE A 57 -6.89 9.95 4.18
CA ILE A 57 -6.84 8.79 3.29
C ILE A 57 -8.08 7.95 3.53
N ASP A 58 -8.93 7.86 2.51
CA ASP A 58 -10.07 6.96 2.54
C ASP A 58 -9.64 5.58 2.05
N VAL A 59 -10.19 4.55 2.65
CA VAL A 59 -9.79 3.17 2.39
C VAL A 59 -10.95 2.39 1.80
N VAL A 60 -10.68 1.64 0.75
CA VAL A 60 -11.63 0.74 0.13
C VAL A 60 -11.21 -0.69 0.43
N TYR A 61 -12.16 -1.49 0.88
CA TYR A 61 -11.93 -2.91 1.15
C TYR A 61 -12.05 -3.74 -0.12
N THR A 62 -11.21 -4.75 -0.22
CA THR A 62 -11.34 -5.75 -1.26
C THR A 62 -11.15 -7.14 -0.65
N LYS A 63 -11.92 -8.11 -1.16
CA LYS A 63 -11.77 -9.52 -0.78
C LYS A 63 -10.76 -10.24 -1.68
N ASN A 64 -10.33 -9.61 -2.74
CA ASN A 64 -9.35 -10.20 -3.65
C ASN A 64 -7.98 -10.26 -2.98
N LYS A 65 -7.26 -11.35 -3.24
CA LYS A 65 -5.88 -11.46 -2.82
C LYS A 65 -4.99 -10.77 -3.84
N PHE A 66 -4.09 -9.94 -3.34
CA PHE A 66 -3.09 -9.28 -4.16
C PHE A 66 -1.71 -9.80 -3.79
N PHE A 67 -0.88 -9.99 -4.81
CA PHE A 67 0.47 -10.47 -4.64
C PHE A 67 1.44 -9.40 -5.08
N GLY A 68 2.35 -9.00 -4.19
CA GLY A 68 3.44 -8.09 -4.54
C GLY A 68 4.59 -8.83 -5.19
N ILE A 69 5.34 -8.13 -6.02
CA ILE A 69 6.56 -8.67 -6.62
C ILE A 69 7.75 -7.89 -6.04
N ASP A 70 8.45 -8.51 -5.09
CA ASP A 70 9.65 -7.93 -4.48
C ASP A 70 10.90 -8.72 -4.83
N THR A 71 10.75 -10.00 -5.20
CA THR A 71 11.85 -10.91 -5.48
C THR A 71 11.66 -11.56 -6.84
N VAL A 72 12.75 -12.15 -7.37
CA VAL A 72 12.69 -12.94 -8.62
C VAL A 72 11.74 -14.13 -8.44
N GLN A 73 11.73 -14.74 -7.27
CA GLN A 73 10.83 -15.86 -6.98
C GLN A 73 9.36 -15.44 -7.05
N ASP A 74 9.03 -14.27 -6.49
CA ASP A 74 7.68 -13.72 -6.57
C ASP A 74 7.27 -13.50 -8.03
N TYR A 75 8.17 -12.98 -8.85
CA TYR A 75 7.93 -12.77 -10.28
C TYR A 75 7.61 -14.07 -11.00
N VAL A 76 8.41 -15.11 -10.75
CA VAL A 76 8.22 -16.43 -11.39
C VAL A 76 6.86 -17.03 -11.01
N GLU A 77 6.48 -16.95 -9.74
CA GLU A 77 5.22 -17.48 -9.25
C GLU A 77 4.02 -16.75 -9.84
N ILE A 78 4.05 -15.41 -9.84
CA ILE A 78 2.96 -14.60 -10.38
C ILE A 78 2.84 -14.79 -11.88
N LYS A 79 3.96 -14.89 -12.58
CA LYS A 79 3.97 -15.16 -14.03
C LYS A 79 3.24 -16.47 -14.35
N LYS A 80 3.49 -17.52 -13.60
CA LYS A 80 2.80 -18.82 -13.76
C LYS A 80 1.29 -18.69 -13.56
N ILE A 81 0.87 -17.96 -12.52
CA ILE A 81 -0.54 -17.76 -12.23
C ILE A 81 -1.22 -17.00 -13.37
N MET A 82 -0.59 -15.94 -13.88
CA MET A 82 -1.13 -15.13 -14.97
C MET A 82 -1.22 -15.92 -16.27
N GLU A 83 -0.20 -16.68 -16.62
CA GLU A 83 -0.21 -17.53 -17.80
C GLU A 83 -1.30 -18.59 -17.72
N TYR A 84 -1.51 -19.17 -16.56
CA TYR A 84 -2.58 -20.14 -16.33
C TYR A 84 -3.96 -19.52 -16.55
N LYS A 85 -4.19 -18.32 -16.02
CA LYS A 85 -5.48 -17.62 -16.21
C LYS A 85 -5.73 -17.27 -17.67
N ILE A 86 -4.69 -16.84 -18.39
CA ILE A 86 -4.80 -16.52 -19.83
C ILE A 86 -5.17 -17.75 -20.63
N LYS A 87 -4.57 -18.91 -20.34
CA LYS A 87 -4.88 -20.17 -21.04
C LYS A 87 -6.30 -20.64 -20.81
N LYS A 88 -6.96 -20.23 -19.74
CA LYS A 88 -8.35 -20.59 -19.46
C LYS A 88 -9.39 -19.68 -20.09
N LEU A 89 -8.95 -18.59 -20.68
CA LEU A 89 -9.85 -17.73 -21.45
C LEU A 89 -10.12 -18.38 -22.81
#